data_83d139c0d5f9c25e3544b072e75ebd13
#
_entry.id   83d139c0d5f9c25e3544b072e75ebd13
#
_cell.length_a   1.000
_cell.length_b   1.000
_cell.length_c   1.000
_cell.angle_alpha   90.00
_cell.angle_beta   90.00
_cell.angle_gamma   90.00
#
_symmetry.space_group_name_H-M   'P 1'
#
loop_
_entity.id
_entity.type
_entity.pdbx_description
1 polymer ?
#
loop_
_entity_poly.entity_id
_entity_poly.type
_entity_poly.pdbx_seq_one_letter_code
_entity_poly.pdbx_strand_id
1 'polypeptide(L)'
;ASPAVVFTCATNKTEAACQTQAAIDASFAAWLLTTTATGGCNGSLTTSPTTPMAPNACGGSTTVTWTYTSSCAPLTTTCSATFTVTASPAVVFTCATNKTEAACQTQAAIDASFAAWLLTTTASGGCNGALTTSPTTPMAPDKCGGSTTVTWTYTSSCAPTTTTCSATFTVTASPAVVFTCATDKTEAACQTQAAIDASFATWLTTTTATGGCNGSLTT
;
A
#
# COMPACT_ATOMS: atom_id res chain seq x y z
N ALA A 1 -56.55 -16.61 36.38
CA ALA A 1 -56.17 -15.75 35.27
C ALA A 1 -54.74 -16.12 34.87
N SER A 2 -54.44 -16.24 33.56
CA SER A 2 -53.08 -16.46 33.09
C SER A 2 -52.22 -15.20 33.38
N PRO A 3 -50.93 -15.36 33.66
CA PRO A 3 -50.03 -14.23 33.77
C PRO A 3 -50.00 -13.44 32.43
N ALA A 4 -49.95 -12.10 32.54
CA ALA A 4 -49.82 -11.27 31.35
C ALA A 4 -48.49 -11.58 30.60
N VAL A 5 -48.53 -11.63 29.28
CA VAL A 5 -47.32 -11.74 28.46
C VAL A 5 -46.53 -10.43 28.53
N VAL A 6 -45.28 -10.50 28.95
CA VAL A 6 -44.30 -9.40 28.90
C VAL A 6 -43.23 -9.77 27.83
N PHE A 7 -43.14 -9.00 26.78
CA PHE A 7 -42.24 -9.25 25.64
C PHE A 7 -41.36 -8.01 25.43
N THR A 8 -40.07 -8.13 25.74
CA THR A 8 -39.06 -7.06 25.50
C THR A 8 -38.20 -7.45 24.31
N CYS A 9 -38.24 -6.65 23.28
CA CYS A 9 -37.49 -6.89 22.04
C CYS A 9 -36.10 -6.27 22.10
N ALA A 10 -35.12 -6.93 21.50
CA ALA A 10 -33.83 -6.32 21.21
C ALA A 10 -34.01 -5.03 20.41
N THR A 11 -33.16 -4.06 20.62
CA THR A 11 -33.07 -2.85 19.80
C THR A 11 -32.04 -3.05 18.69
N ASN A 12 -32.15 -2.28 17.60
CA ASN A 12 -31.12 -2.26 16.57
C ASN A 12 -29.75 -1.92 17.18
N LYS A 13 -28.73 -2.66 16.75
CA LYS A 13 -27.37 -2.48 17.23
C LYS A 13 -26.43 -2.29 16.04
N THR A 14 -25.48 -1.36 16.15
CA THR A 14 -24.43 -1.15 15.16
C THR A 14 -23.07 -1.31 15.81
N GLU A 15 -22.24 -2.13 15.21
CA GLU A 15 -20.82 -2.31 15.55
C GLU A 15 -19.93 -1.57 14.57
N ALA A 16 -18.76 -1.13 15.06
CA ALA A 16 -17.77 -0.47 14.24
C ALA A 16 -17.11 -1.45 13.24
N ALA A 17 -16.62 -0.91 12.13
CA ALA A 17 -15.77 -1.65 11.20
C ALA A 17 -14.44 -2.10 11.84
N CYS A 18 -13.75 -3.01 11.18
CA CYS A 18 -12.39 -3.45 11.51
C CYS A 18 -12.21 -4.17 12.85
N GLN A 19 -13.26 -4.73 13.38
CA GLN A 19 -13.18 -5.67 14.50
C GLN A 19 -12.79 -7.08 14.04
N THR A 20 -12.45 -7.97 14.97
CA THR A 20 -12.28 -9.40 14.66
C THR A 20 -13.64 -10.09 14.52
N GLN A 21 -13.74 -11.14 13.70
CA GLN A 21 -14.98 -11.91 13.59
C GLN A 21 -15.42 -12.45 14.95
N ALA A 22 -14.47 -12.92 15.77
CA ALA A 22 -14.78 -13.42 17.13
C ALA A 22 -15.40 -12.34 18.03
N ALA A 23 -14.97 -11.09 17.93
CA ALA A 23 -15.56 -9.99 18.68
C ALA A 23 -16.99 -9.68 18.21
N ILE A 24 -17.22 -9.70 16.89
CA ILE A 24 -18.57 -9.53 16.30
C ILE A 24 -19.49 -10.69 16.72
N ASP A 25 -19.00 -11.93 16.67
CA ASP A 25 -19.78 -13.11 17.06
C ASP A 25 -20.19 -13.05 18.53
N ALA A 26 -19.25 -12.66 19.43
CA ALA A 26 -19.54 -12.50 20.84
C ALA A 26 -20.56 -11.37 21.12
N SER A 27 -20.39 -10.23 20.43
CA SER A 27 -21.32 -9.11 20.52
C SER A 27 -22.72 -9.45 20.02
N PHE A 28 -22.80 -10.20 18.90
CA PHE A 28 -24.05 -10.67 18.31
C PHE A 28 -24.75 -11.66 19.25
N ALA A 29 -24.02 -12.62 19.81
CA ALA A 29 -24.58 -13.59 20.77
C ALA A 29 -25.14 -12.87 22.01
N ALA A 30 -24.43 -11.90 22.57
CA ALA A 30 -24.91 -11.09 23.67
C ALA A 30 -26.16 -10.28 23.29
N TRP A 31 -26.21 -9.72 22.10
CA TRP A 31 -27.36 -8.97 21.60
C TRP A 31 -28.60 -9.86 21.43
N LEU A 32 -28.47 -11.10 20.95
CA LEU A 32 -29.59 -12.04 20.85
C LEU A 32 -30.28 -12.29 22.19
N LEU A 33 -29.52 -12.30 23.28
CA LEU A 33 -30.01 -12.53 24.64
C LEU A 33 -30.75 -11.33 25.25
N THR A 34 -30.72 -10.16 24.59
CA THR A 34 -31.45 -8.97 25.08
C THR A 34 -32.96 -9.05 24.83
N THR A 35 -33.42 -9.95 23.92
CA THR A 35 -34.84 -10.24 23.77
C THR A 35 -35.29 -11.21 24.85
N THR A 36 -36.30 -10.82 25.60
CA THR A 36 -36.89 -11.64 26.66
C THR A 36 -38.40 -11.71 26.53
N ALA A 37 -38.97 -12.85 26.88
CA ALA A 37 -40.41 -13.04 26.92
C ALA A 37 -40.79 -13.88 28.12
N THR A 38 -41.84 -13.45 28.83
CA THR A 38 -42.35 -14.12 30.03
C THR A 38 -43.87 -14.05 30.08
N GLY A 39 -44.49 -14.84 30.91
CA GLY A 39 -45.94 -14.84 31.11
C GLY A 39 -46.68 -15.78 30.08
N GLY A 40 -47.98 -15.61 29.96
CA GLY A 40 -48.81 -16.50 29.21
C GLY A 40 -48.91 -17.93 29.80
N CYS A 41 -49.35 -18.90 28.96
CA CYS A 41 -49.41 -20.30 29.32
C CYS A 41 -48.58 -21.09 28.30
N ASN A 42 -47.66 -21.97 28.76
CA ASN A 42 -46.80 -22.80 27.89
C ASN A 42 -46.06 -21.94 26.84
N GLY A 43 -45.46 -20.82 27.28
CA GLY A 43 -44.79 -19.91 26.38
C GLY A 43 -43.55 -20.49 25.76
N SER A 44 -43.34 -20.21 24.47
CA SER A 44 -42.16 -20.61 23.69
C SER A 44 -41.66 -19.44 22.85
N LEU A 45 -40.35 -19.13 22.94
CA LEU A 45 -39.66 -18.10 22.13
C LEU A 45 -38.88 -18.76 21.02
N THR A 46 -39.11 -18.37 19.78
CA THR A 46 -38.40 -18.83 18.59
C THR A 46 -37.82 -17.65 17.81
N THR A 47 -36.85 -17.92 16.94
CA THR A 47 -36.23 -16.92 16.06
C THR A 47 -36.40 -17.32 14.59
N SER A 48 -36.45 -16.30 13.75
CA SER A 48 -36.32 -16.43 12.30
C SER A 48 -35.23 -15.49 11.82
N PRO A 49 -34.11 -15.99 11.20
CA PRO A 49 -33.82 -17.43 10.97
C PRO A 49 -33.71 -18.23 12.28
N THR A 50 -33.91 -19.56 12.20
CA THR A 50 -33.87 -20.46 13.38
C THR A 50 -32.49 -20.54 14.02
N THR A 51 -31.42 -20.34 13.22
CA THR A 51 -30.04 -20.24 13.63
C THR A 51 -29.47 -18.93 13.09
N PRO A 52 -29.72 -17.77 13.76
CA PRO A 52 -29.20 -16.50 13.28
C PRO A 52 -27.68 -16.48 13.40
N MET A 53 -27.01 -16.00 12.36
CA MET A 53 -25.55 -15.83 12.32
C MET A 53 -25.17 -14.36 12.33
N ALA A 54 -24.07 -14.06 12.99
CA ALA A 54 -23.50 -12.72 12.98
C ALA A 54 -23.12 -12.28 11.57
N PRO A 55 -23.21 -10.97 11.24
CA PRO A 55 -22.67 -10.44 10.00
C PRO A 55 -21.15 -10.62 9.93
N ASN A 56 -20.61 -10.48 8.71
CA ASN A 56 -19.16 -10.48 8.51
C ASN A 56 -18.52 -9.26 9.18
N ALA A 57 -17.33 -9.43 9.76
CA ALA A 57 -16.57 -8.35 10.41
C ALA A 57 -16.16 -7.21 9.45
N CYS A 58 -16.18 -7.46 8.13
CA CYS A 58 -15.92 -6.46 7.11
C CYS A 58 -17.14 -5.61 6.73
N GLY A 59 -18.30 -5.90 7.32
CA GLY A 59 -19.55 -5.18 7.08
C GLY A 59 -20.71 -6.08 6.73
N GLY A 60 -21.90 -5.60 6.96
CA GLY A 60 -23.14 -6.30 6.66
C GLY A 60 -24.16 -6.20 7.79
N SER A 61 -25.29 -6.85 7.64
CA SER A 61 -26.34 -6.84 8.65
C SER A 61 -27.09 -8.18 8.71
N THR A 62 -27.57 -8.49 9.89
CA THR A 62 -28.47 -9.62 10.15
C THR A 62 -29.72 -9.11 10.88
N THR A 63 -30.88 -9.33 10.29
CA THR A 63 -32.17 -9.05 10.93
C THR A 63 -32.71 -10.33 11.54
N VAL A 64 -33.09 -10.27 12.79
CA VAL A 64 -33.71 -11.38 13.53
C VAL A 64 -35.11 -10.98 13.93
N THR A 65 -36.05 -11.90 13.66
CA THR A 65 -37.44 -11.78 14.14
C THR A 65 -37.64 -12.81 15.24
N TRP A 66 -38.07 -12.36 16.39
CA TRP A 66 -38.45 -13.20 17.51
C TRP A 66 -39.96 -13.36 17.52
N THR A 67 -40.40 -14.58 17.76
CA THR A 67 -41.83 -14.94 17.89
C THR A 67 -42.05 -15.64 19.22
N TYR A 68 -42.85 -15.04 20.07
CA TYR A 68 -43.30 -15.67 21.30
C TYR A 68 -44.70 -16.18 21.12
N THR A 69 -44.89 -17.47 21.35
CA THR A 69 -46.22 -18.15 21.29
C THR A 69 -46.67 -18.54 22.68
N SER A 70 -47.97 -18.51 22.91
CA SER A 70 -48.61 -18.90 24.17
C SER A 70 -49.92 -19.58 23.88
N SER A 71 -50.32 -20.54 24.71
CA SER A 71 -51.64 -21.18 24.62
C SER A 71 -52.78 -20.35 25.24
N CYS A 72 -52.46 -19.24 25.88
CA CYS A 72 -53.40 -18.21 26.38
C CYS A 72 -53.19 -16.89 25.64
N ALA A 73 -54.28 -16.11 25.44
CA ALA A 73 -54.15 -14.81 24.73
C ALA A 73 -53.22 -13.81 25.44
N PRO A 74 -52.38 -13.08 24.68
CA PRO A 74 -52.22 -13.15 23.25
C PRO A 74 -51.51 -14.43 22.81
N LEU A 75 -52.00 -15.09 21.74
CA LEU A 75 -51.48 -16.40 21.27
C LEU A 75 -50.09 -16.26 20.62
N THR A 76 -49.81 -15.14 20.01
CA THR A 76 -48.55 -14.88 19.30
C THR A 76 -48.19 -13.40 19.38
N THR A 77 -46.94 -13.13 19.70
CA THR A 77 -46.35 -11.79 19.68
C THR A 77 -45.00 -11.86 18.95
N THR A 78 -44.77 -10.93 18.05
CA THR A 78 -43.54 -10.88 17.25
C THR A 78 -42.83 -9.52 17.37
N CYS A 79 -41.53 -9.52 17.22
CA CYS A 79 -40.74 -8.33 17.01
C CYS A 79 -39.49 -8.62 16.20
N SER A 80 -38.89 -7.58 15.62
CA SER A 80 -37.69 -7.69 14.81
C SER A 80 -36.72 -6.62 15.17
N ALA A 81 -35.43 -6.97 15.12
CA ALA A 81 -34.33 -5.99 15.21
C ALA A 81 -33.18 -6.40 14.30
N THR A 82 -32.34 -5.42 13.96
CA THR A 82 -31.20 -5.60 13.05
C THR A 82 -29.90 -5.34 13.77
N PHE A 83 -28.97 -6.26 13.65
CA PHE A 83 -27.58 -6.10 14.05
C PHE A 83 -26.76 -5.76 12.80
N THR A 84 -26.04 -4.65 12.82
CA THR A 84 -25.27 -4.13 11.68
C THR A 84 -23.79 -4.00 12.07
N VAL A 85 -22.91 -4.44 11.18
CA VAL A 85 -21.48 -4.12 11.22
C VAL A 85 -21.21 -3.07 10.14
N THR A 86 -20.64 -1.95 10.52
CA THR A 86 -20.27 -0.89 9.57
C THR A 86 -19.31 -1.44 8.52
N ALA A 87 -19.51 -1.11 7.25
CA ALA A 87 -18.63 -1.55 6.17
C ALA A 87 -17.19 -1.06 6.41
N SER A 88 -16.20 -1.91 6.08
CA SER A 88 -14.80 -1.51 6.10
C SER A 88 -14.55 -0.32 5.16
N PRO A 89 -13.66 0.64 5.51
CA PRO A 89 -13.28 1.71 4.60
C PRO A 89 -12.72 1.13 3.28
N ALA A 90 -13.04 1.75 2.15
CA ALA A 90 -12.50 1.33 0.87
C ALA A 90 -10.97 1.43 0.86
N VAL A 91 -10.30 0.44 0.25
CA VAL A 91 -8.86 0.52 0.05
C VAL A 91 -8.55 1.56 -1.03
N VAL A 92 -7.69 2.52 -0.69
CA VAL A 92 -7.12 3.50 -1.62
C VAL A 92 -5.64 3.21 -1.73
N PHE A 93 -5.18 2.89 -2.95
CA PHE A 93 -3.79 2.52 -3.23
C PHE A 93 -3.27 3.37 -4.39
N THR A 94 -2.29 4.24 -4.10
CA THR A 94 -1.62 5.09 -5.09
C THR A 94 -0.20 4.58 -5.28
N CYS A 95 0.13 4.16 -6.50
CA CYS A 95 1.44 3.63 -6.84
C CYS A 95 2.40 4.74 -7.28
N ALA A 96 3.68 4.58 -6.93
CA ALA A 96 4.74 5.38 -7.53
C ALA A 96 4.72 5.23 -9.06
N THR A 97 5.08 6.28 -9.77
CA THR A 97 5.31 6.23 -11.21
C THR A 97 6.79 5.94 -11.50
N ASN A 98 7.09 5.43 -12.71
CA ASN A 98 8.46 5.30 -13.15
C ASN A 98 9.19 6.64 -13.09
N LYS A 99 10.42 6.63 -12.59
CA LYS A 99 11.26 7.82 -12.47
C LYS A 99 12.61 7.60 -13.14
N THR A 100 13.10 8.61 -13.85
CA THR A 100 14.42 8.60 -14.46
C THR A 100 15.23 9.79 -13.95
N GLU A 101 16.44 9.51 -13.48
CA GLU A 101 17.44 10.50 -13.08
C GLU A 101 18.50 10.66 -14.17
N ALA A 102 19.03 11.88 -14.26
CA ALA A 102 20.09 12.19 -15.20
C ALA A 102 21.41 11.49 -14.82
N ALA A 103 22.27 11.27 -15.81
CA ALA A 103 23.64 10.83 -15.59
C ALA A 103 24.46 11.85 -14.82
N CYS A 104 25.62 11.44 -14.31
CA CYS A 104 26.65 12.30 -13.72
C CYS A 104 26.25 12.98 -12.39
N GLN A 105 25.27 12.46 -11.68
CA GLN A 105 24.94 12.87 -10.32
C GLN A 105 25.88 12.20 -9.29
N THR A 106 25.85 12.67 -8.05
CA THR A 106 26.50 11.99 -6.92
C THR A 106 25.64 10.81 -6.44
N GLN A 107 26.26 9.77 -5.88
CA GLN A 107 25.50 8.65 -5.30
C GLN A 107 24.53 9.15 -4.21
N ALA A 108 24.99 10.08 -3.36
CA ALA A 108 24.14 10.64 -2.31
C ALA A 108 22.87 11.35 -2.86
N ALA A 109 22.99 12.03 -4.01
CA ALA A 109 21.82 12.66 -4.65
C ALA A 109 20.85 11.60 -5.20
N ILE A 110 21.37 10.53 -5.84
CA ILE A 110 20.57 9.40 -6.31
C ILE A 110 19.87 8.70 -5.15
N ASP A 111 20.59 8.41 -4.05
CA ASP A 111 20.04 7.76 -2.86
C ASP A 111 18.91 8.59 -2.23
N ALA A 112 19.09 9.91 -2.10
CA ALA A 112 18.07 10.82 -1.58
C ALA A 112 16.82 10.87 -2.49
N SER A 113 17.05 10.95 -3.81
CA SER A 113 15.97 10.94 -4.80
C SER A 113 15.20 9.62 -4.80
N PHE A 114 15.89 8.49 -4.68
CA PHE A 114 15.30 7.15 -4.59
C PHE A 114 14.47 7.00 -3.32
N ALA A 115 15.01 7.44 -2.17
CA ALA A 115 14.28 7.40 -0.90
C ALA A 115 12.98 8.24 -0.96
N ALA A 116 13.04 9.44 -1.54
CA ALA A 116 11.86 10.27 -1.74
C ALA A 116 10.84 9.61 -2.69
N TRP A 117 11.31 8.97 -3.77
CA TRP A 117 10.45 8.26 -4.71
C TRP A 117 9.75 7.07 -4.07
N LEU A 118 10.41 6.31 -3.20
CA LEU A 118 9.77 5.20 -2.48
C LEU A 118 8.57 5.65 -1.66
N LEU A 119 8.60 6.86 -1.10
CA LEU A 119 7.52 7.44 -0.28
C LEU A 119 6.33 7.95 -1.09
N THR A 120 6.42 7.97 -2.43
CA THR A 120 5.29 8.39 -3.28
C THR A 120 4.21 7.33 -3.39
N THR A 121 4.51 6.06 -3.07
CA THR A 121 3.49 5.02 -2.94
C THR A 121 2.79 5.16 -1.60
N THR A 122 1.48 5.28 -1.64
CA THR A 122 0.64 5.39 -0.44
C THR A 122 -0.50 4.39 -0.49
N ALA A 123 -0.88 3.88 0.66
CA ALA A 123 -2.01 2.98 0.81
C ALA A 123 -2.78 3.30 2.08
N SER A 124 -4.10 3.21 2.03
CA SER A 124 -4.98 3.44 3.18
C SER A 124 -6.29 2.67 3.01
N GLY A 125 -7.11 2.63 4.06
CA GLY A 125 -8.40 1.94 4.04
C GLY A 125 -8.28 0.43 4.29
N GLY A 126 -9.35 -0.30 4.03
CA GLY A 126 -9.48 -1.68 4.48
C GLY A 126 -9.45 -1.79 6.00
N CYS A 127 -9.14 -2.97 6.51
CA CYS A 127 -8.96 -3.20 7.94
C CYS A 127 -7.61 -3.87 8.19
N ASN A 128 -6.88 -3.41 9.19
CA ASN A 128 -5.54 -3.93 9.54
C ASN A 128 -4.57 -3.92 8.35
N GLY A 129 -4.60 -2.83 7.58
CA GLY A 129 -3.79 -2.69 6.37
C GLY A 129 -2.28 -2.67 6.66
N ALA A 130 -1.50 -3.33 5.82
CA ALA A 130 -0.04 -3.32 5.85
C ALA A 130 0.55 -3.15 4.45
N LEU A 131 1.51 -2.24 4.30
CA LEU A 131 2.24 -2.01 3.05
C LEU A 131 3.63 -2.64 3.16
N THR A 132 3.99 -3.45 2.18
CA THR A 132 5.30 -4.12 2.08
C THR A 132 5.91 -3.89 0.71
N THR A 133 7.23 -4.08 0.58
CA THR A 133 7.96 -3.95 -0.67
C THR A 133 8.70 -5.23 -1.02
N SER A 134 8.87 -5.46 -2.31
CA SER A 134 9.77 -6.47 -2.86
C SER A 134 10.71 -5.79 -3.88
N PRO A 135 12.05 -5.83 -3.66
CA PRO A 135 12.73 -6.40 -2.50
C PRO A 135 12.34 -5.73 -1.18
N THR A 136 12.53 -6.42 -0.04
CA THR A 136 12.18 -5.91 1.31
C THR A 136 13.02 -4.69 1.72
N THR A 137 14.24 -4.62 1.21
CA THR A 137 15.17 -3.48 1.36
C THR A 137 15.60 -3.03 -0.03
N PRO A 138 14.77 -2.23 -0.75
CA PRO A 138 15.15 -1.76 -2.06
C PRO A 138 16.33 -0.78 -1.97
N MET A 139 17.29 -0.92 -2.89
CA MET A 139 18.48 -0.07 -2.99
C MET A 139 18.44 0.77 -4.26
N ALA A 140 18.92 1.99 -4.17
CA ALA A 140 19.09 2.87 -5.33
C ALA A 140 20.05 2.25 -6.35
N PRO A 141 19.87 2.51 -7.66
CA PRO A 141 20.86 2.16 -8.67
C PRO A 141 22.19 2.92 -8.47
N ASP A 142 23.24 2.41 -9.10
CA ASP A 142 24.54 3.11 -9.13
C ASP A 142 24.44 4.44 -9.90
N LYS A 143 25.21 5.44 -9.44
CA LYS A 143 25.28 6.78 -10.06
C LYS A 143 25.75 6.77 -11.53
N CYS A 144 26.46 5.71 -11.95
CA CYS A 144 26.94 5.55 -13.31
C CYS A 144 25.91 4.96 -14.26
N GLY A 145 24.72 4.58 -13.74
CA GLY A 145 23.62 4.05 -14.53
C GLY A 145 23.07 2.74 -13.96
N GLY A 146 21.84 2.45 -14.33
CA GLY A 146 21.14 1.23 -13.91
C GLY A 146 19.69 1.48 -13.54
N SER A 147 19.02 0.44 -13.08
CA SER A 147 17.62 0.55 -12.66
C SER A 147 17.29 -0.38 -11.50
N THR A 148 16.36 0.05 -10.67
CA THR A 148 15.76 -0.76 -9.60
C THR A 148 14.25 -0.74 -9.75
N THR A 149 13.64 -1.93 -9.88
CA THR A 149 12.19 -2.09 -9.87
C THR A 149 11.75 -2.49 -8.48
N VAL A 150 10.74 -1.79 -7.96
CA VAL A 150 10.13 -2.08 -6.66
C VAL A 150 8.68 -2.45 -6.88
N THR A 151 8.24 -3.52 -6.24
CA THR A 151 6.84 -3.93 -6.18
C THR A 151 6.32 -3.67 -4.77
N TRP A 152 5.26 -2.90 -4.66
CA TRP A 152 4.54 -2.68 -3.40
C TRP A 152 3.35 -3.61 -3.34
N THR A 153 3.12 -4.17 -2.16
CA THR A 153 1.95 -4.99 -1.84
C THR A 153 1.25 -4.44 -0.62
N TYR A 154 0.00 -4.07 -0.77
CA TYR A 154 -0.86 -3.69 0.35
C TYR A 154 -1.80 -4.84 0.65
N THR A 155 -1.83 -5.27 1.91
CA THR A 155 -2.72 -6.32 2.41
C THR A 155 -3.74 -5.73 3.36
N SER A 156 -4.93 -6.30 3.38
CA SER A 156 -6.04 -5.92 4.28
C SER A 156 -6.81 -7.16 4.70
N SER A 157 -7.39 -7.17 5.90
CA SER A 157 -8.26 -8.26 6.35
C SER A 157 -9.65 -8.23 5.70
N CYS A 158 -10.04 -7.10 5.07
CA CYS A 158 -11.28 -6.96 4.30
C CYS A 158 -10.98 -6.73 2.83
N ALA A 159 -11.87 -7.17 1.95
CA ALA A 159 -11.67 -7.07 0.50
C ALA A 159 -11.51 -5.61 0.00
N PRO A 160 -10.61 -5.34 -0.95
CA PRO A 160 -9.65 -6.30 -1.51
C PRO A 160 -8.56 -6.68 -0.49
N THR A 161 -8.31 -7.99 -0.31
CA THR A 161 -7.36 -8.47 0.70
C THR A 161 -5.90 -8.25 0.31
N THR A 162 -5.64 -8.08 -0.98
CA THR A 162 -4.31 -7.82 -1.51
C THR A 162 -4.41 -6.95 -2.75
N THR A 163 -3.60 -5.91 -2.81
CA THR A 163 -3.42 -5.04 -4.00
C THR A 163 -1.93 -4.83 -4.20
N THR A 164 -1.47 -4.95 -5.45
CA THR A 164 -0.05 -4.82 -5.80
C THR A 164 0.15 -3.81 -6.92
N CYS A 165 1.31 -3.16 -6.93
CA CYS A 165 1.78 -2.37 -8.05
C CYS A 165 3.31 -2.38 -8.11
N SER A 166 3.87 -2.02 -9.27
CA SER A 166 5.31 -1.96 -9.49
C SER A 166 5.68 -0.69 -10.24
N ALA A 167 6.84 -0.13 -9.90
CA ALA A 167 7.44 0.96 -10.65
C ALA A 167 8.97 0.81 -10.67
N THR A 168 9.61 1.47 -11.64
CA THR A 168 11.05 1.39 -11.87
C THR A 168 11.68 2.76 -11.72
N PHE A 169 12.74 2.82 -10.92
CA PHE A 169 13.62 3.97 -10.81
C PHE A 169 14.87 3.70 -11.65
N THR A 170 15.21 4.61 -12.57
CA THR A 170 16.30 4.46 -13.53
C THR A 170 17.28 5.63 -13.37
N VAL A 171 18.57 5.33 -13.39
CA VAL A 171 19.64 6.32 -13.56
C VAL A 171 20.19 6.17 -14.98
N THR A 172 20.21 7.26 -15.74
CA THR A 172 20.75 7.28 -17.09
C THR A 172 22.23 6.90 -17.05
N ALA A 173 22.67 6.03 -17.94
CA ALA A 173 24.07 5.66 -18.02
C ALA A 173 24.97 6.87 -18.32
N SER A 174 26.15 6.90 -17.69
CA SER A 174 27.15 7.93 -18.00
C SER A 174 27.59 7.83 -19.47
N PRO A 175 27.84 8.97 -20.15
CA PRO A 175 28.38 8.95 -21.50
C PRO A 175 29.69 8.18 -21.59
N ALA A 176 29.91 7.44 -22.63
CA ALA A 176 31.18 6.75 -22.86
C ALA A 176 32.35 7.75 -22.95
N VAL A 177 33.47 7.39 -22.35
CA VAL A 177 34.70 8.18 -22.49
C VAL A 177 35.26 7.97 -23.89
N VAL A 178 35.46 9.07 -24.60
CA VAL A 178 36.19 9.10 -25.90
C VAL A 178 37.50 9.83 -25.67
N PHE A 179 38.59 9.14 -25.90
CA PHE A 179 39.94 9.67 -25.74
C PHE A 179 40.62 9.65 -27.11
N THR A 180 41.14 10.85 -27.57
CA THR A 180 41.88 11.01 -28.78
C THR A 180 43.28 11.45 -28.46
N CYS A 181 44.28 10.62 -28.72
CA CYS A 181 45.68 10.96 -28.51
C CYS A 181 46.20 11.90 -29.60
N ALA A 182 47.13 12.73 -29.26
CA ALA A 182 47.92 13.45 -30.23
C ALA A 182 48.63 12.44 -31.16
N THR A 183 48.76 12.79 -32.45
CA THR A 183 49.55 12.03 -33.41
C THR A 183 51.03 12.43 -33.33
N ASP A 184 51.93 11.53 -33.70
CA ASP A 184 53.37 11.84 -33.74
C ASP A 184 53.61 13.08 -34.60
N LYS A 185 54.49 13.97 -34.14
CA LYS A 185 54.86 15.18 -34.84
C LYS A 185 56.36 15.26 -34.96
N THR A 186 56.84 15.62 -36.15
CA THR A 186 58.24 15.84 -36.44
C THR A 186 58.40 17.28 -36.89
N GLU A 187 59.34 17.98 -36.29
CA GLU A 187 59.70 19.37 -36.63
C GLU A 187 60.84 19.40 -37.64
N ALA A 188 60.85 20.47 -38.46
CA ALA A 188 61.95 20.69 -39.39
C ALA A 188 63.23 21.06 -38.66
N ALA A 189 64.37 20.75 -39.24
CA ALA A 189 65.65 21.17 -38.72
C ALA A 189 65.86 22.70 -38.83
N CYS A 190 66.79 23.23 -38.04
CA CYS A 190 67.18 24.63 -38.07
C CYS A 190 66.15 25.70 -37.64
N GLN A 191 65.17 25.29 -36.83
CA GLN A 191 64.24 26.22 -36.18
C GLN A 191 64.83 26.87 -34.95
N THR A 192 64.22 27.97 -34.49
CA THR A 192 64.56 28.59 -33.18
C THR A 192 63.91 27.75 -32.05
N GLN A 193 64.54 27.75 -30.86
CA GLN A 193 63.96 27.04 -29.71
C GLN A 193 62.57 27.55 -29.37
N ALA A 194 62.33 28.86 -29.45
CA ALA A 194 61.01 29.43 -29.20
C ALA A 194 59.94 28.93 -30.19
N ALA A 195 60.27 28.67 -31.44
CA ALA A 195 59.36 28.11 -32.43
C ALA A 195 59.00 26.64 -32.10
N ILE A 196 60.01 25.85 -31.71
CA ILE A 196 59.82 24.47 -31.28
C ILE A 196 58.96 24.39 -30.03
N ASP A 197 59.20 25.24 -29.01
CA ASP A 197 58.45 25.31 -27.76
C ASP A 197 56.96 25.65 -28.03
N ALA A 198 56.69 26.64 -28.87
CA ALA A 198 55.34 27.02 -29.28
C ALA A 198 54.61 25.86 -30.05
N SER A 199 55.35 25.20 -30.93
CA SER A 199 54.83 24.06 -31.68
C SER A 199 54.51 22.85 -30.77
N PHE A 200 55.39 22.57 -29.81
CA PHE A 200 55.20 21.54 -28.80
C PHE A 200 54.00 21.86 -27.90
N ALA A 201 53.87 23.11 -27.38
CA ALA A 201 52.72 23.52 -26.62
C ALA A 201 51.41 23.34 -27.37
N THR A 202 51.38 23.68 -28.69
CA THR A 202 50.22 23.45 -29.53
C THR A 202 49.93 21.96 -29.71
N TRP A 203 50.96 21.14 -29.94
CA TRP A 203 50.83 19.72 -30.09
C TRP A 203 50.23 19.03 -28.85
N LEU A 204 50.63 19.46 -27.62
CA LEU A 204 50.06 18.96 -26.39
C LEU A 204 48.54 19.16 -26.30
N THR A 205 48.02 20.26 -26.87
CA THR A 205 46.59 20.55 -26.86
C THR A 205 45.76 19.71 -27.85
N THR A 206 46.43 18.93 -28.75
CA THR A 206 45.71 18.08 -29.68
C THR A 206 45.16 16.78 -29.05
N THR A 207 45.68 16.41 -27.86
CA THR A 207 45.09 15.33 -27.09
C THR A 207 43.78 15.81 -26.46
N THR A 208 42.71 15.10 -26.71
CA THR A 208 41.38 15.45 -26.20
C THR A 208 40.73 14.27 -25.53
N ALA A 209 39.94 14.54 -24.51
CA ALA A 209 39.08 13.58 -23.86
C ALA A 209 37.67 14.16 -23.69
N THR A 210 36.66 13.39 -24.02
CA THR A 210 35.26 13.78 -23.83
C THR A 210 34.48 12.63 -23.26
N GLY A 211 33.25 12.88 -22.75
CA GLY A 211 32.42 11.87 -22.12
C GLY A 211 32.79 11.60 -20.67
N GLY A 212 32.28 10.53 -20.13
CA GLY A 212 32.33 10.24 -18.70
C GLY A 212 31.58 11.26 -17.85
N CYS A 213 31.76 11.18 -16.54
CA CYS A 213 31.21 12.12 -15.59
C CYS A 213 32.34 12.77 -14.81
N ASN A 214 32.41 14.12 -14.84
CA ASN A 214 33.44 14.90 -14.11
C ASN A 214 34.90 14.50 -14.46
N GLY A 215 35.13 14.07 -15.68
CA GLY A 215 36.45 13.71 -16.16
C GLY A 215 37.34 14.98 -16.34
N SER A 216 38.63 14.83 -16.09
CA SER A 216 39.65 15.85 -16.39
C SER A 216 40.80 15.18 -17.14
N LEU A 217 41.39 15.92 -18.10
CA LEU A 217 42.62 15.51 -18.78
C LEU A 217 43.80 16.16 -18.02
N THR A 218 44.75 15.33 -17.62
CA THR A 218 46.03 15.79 -17.03
C THR A 218 47.15 15.41 -17.96
N THR A 219 48.11 16.27 -18.11
CA THR A 219 49.35 16.08 -18.89
C THR A 219 50.56 16.00 -17.94
#